data_f11fe3d53605654a90508870ebc10d37
#
_entry.id   f11fe3d53605654a90508870ebc10d37
#
_cell.length_a   1.000
_cell.length_b   1.000
_cell.length_c   1.000
_cell.angle_alpha   90.00
_cell.angle_beta   90.00
_cell.angle_gamma   90.00
#
_symmetry.space_group_name_H-M   'P 1'
#
loop_
_entity.id
_entity.type
_entity.pdbx_description
1 polymer ?
#
loop_
_entity_poly.entity_id
_entity_poly.type
_entity_poly.pdbx_seq_one_letter_code
_entity_poly.pdbx_strand_id
1 'polypeptide(L)'
;MLNNADILVKKAIDNWSYEFLDNFLNNENLSDEHLLLMYKLGRYNFFLENIDYIDRLSSFLNTDSKDLYDFILTCLKDKTVNENFLLGNYKNSYMSFLSSHLDVVDFGDFNFFLKILNEVKKSQDLILQSFFLKNSIDFFYINSSDIFFKGGIYFIMLEIIYNNFLNTLGGRLYYDKLRFIAGRYFISKKSYSGSRIALCLNGQLRPGWRDSIKALIDSFSHLGNIDVFIYSWDVESLWPGSGGNGAGWIRRFFYPMLNECPRELIMSNIDFSKKFPNVFGVISREFNKKIFIKDVLVLDNKIKKVILESYSKVVNRLGELKNDSKIYYGIYQVYKAMEEYEKQNNFKYDFIVRVRPDYIIEKNDIKIEDLHLLELNDIYDARYFCGLDGSLQIGRRSAMEIYMKTWVYAKENKENPYFNTYLKHFPQTCMSPGNGFLSHYVLSQWTDFLKLKVVKMNIKFS
;
A
#
# COMPACT_ATOMS: atom_id res chain seq x y z
N MET A 1 -2.82 -13.41 30.85
CA MET A 1 -3.42 -12.82 29.65
C MET A 1 -2.42 -11.77 29.16
N LEU A 2 -2.00 -11.84 27.90
CA LEU A 2 -1.13 -10.81 27.32
C LEU A 2 -1.89 -9.47 27.38
N ASN A 3 -1.18 -8.40 27.77
CA ASN A 3 -1.70 -7.04 27.70
C ASN A 3 -2.02 -6.69 26.25
N ASN A 4 -3.00 -5.82 26.00
CA ASN A 4 -3.35 -5.37 24.64
C ASN A 4 -2.13 -4.76 23.92
N ALA A 5 -1.21 -4.12 24.64
CA ALA A 5 0.03 -3.59 24.10
C ALA A 5 0.95 -4.70 23.54
N ASP A 6 1.13 -5.80 24.27
CA ASP A 6 1.98 -6.91 23.84
C ASP A 6 1.43 -7.60 22.58
N ILE A 7 0.11 -7.70 22.46
CA ILE A 7 -0.55 -8.24 21.27
C ILE A 7 -0.28 -7.34 20.06
N LEU A 8 -0.32 -6.02 20.25
CA LEU A 8 -0.04 -5.05 19.20
C LEU A 8 1.41 -5.12 18.74
N VAL A 9 2.35 -5.17 19.70
CA VAL A 9 3.78 -5.30 19.44
C VAL A 9 4.07 -6.59 18.65
N LYS A 10 3.55 -7.73 19.11
CA LYS A 10 3.73 -9.01 18.42
C LYS A 10 3.20 -8.97 16.98
N LYS A 11 2.01 -8.44 16.77
CA LYS A 11 1.42 -8.30 15.43
C LYS A 11 2.21 -7.35 14.55
N ALA A 12 2.75 -6.27 15.10
CA ALA A 12 3.59 -5.35 14.34
C ALA A 12 4.91 -6.01 13.89
N ILE A 13 5.51 -6.84 14.74
CA ILE A 13 6.69 -7.65 14.39
C ILE A 13 6.34 -8.65 13.27
N ASP A 14 5.26 -9.41 13.41
CA ASP A 14 4.81 -10.38 12.40
C ASP A 14 4.52 -9.72 11.03
N ASN A 15 4.13 -8.46 11.03
CA ASN A 15 3.83 -7.68 9.83
C ASN A 15 5.03 -6.87 9.31
N TRP A 16 6.15 -6.86 10.01
CA TRP A 16 7.33 -6.02 9.76
C TRP A 16 7.01 -4.51 9.78
N SER A 17 6.06 -4.10 10.61
CA SER A 17 5.60 -2.71 10.76
C SER A 17 6.42 -1.97 11.82
N TYR A 18 7.73 -1.88 11.62
CA TYR A 18 8.66 -1.34 12.62
C TYR A 18 8.52 0.16 12.85
N GLU A 19 8.09 0.93 11.85
CA GLU A 19 7.78 2.36 12.02
C GLU A 19 6.56 2.57 12.93
N PHE A 20 5.61 1.63 12.91
CA PHE A 20 4.51 1.64 13.86
C PHE A 20 5.00 1.45 15.30
N LEU A 21 5.94 0.53 15.51
CA LEU A 21 6.52 0.28 16.83
C LEU A 21 7.23 1.52 17.39
N ASP A 22 7.91 2.29 16.54
CA ASP A 22 8.57 3.53 16.96
C ASP A 22 7.57 4.53 17.55
N ASN A 23 6.46 4.74 16.86
CA ASN A 23 5.42 5.67 17.31
C ASN A 23 4.66 5.15 18.53
N PHE A 24 4.44 3.84 18.59
CA PHE A 24 3.70 3.21 19.68
C PHE A 24 4.51 3.20 20.98
N LEU A 25 5.77 2.78 20.91
CA LEU A 25 6.64 2.65 22.07
C LEU A 25 7.05 4.01 22.67
N ASN A 26 7.11 5.07 21.87
CA ASN A 26 7.42 6.42 22.37
C ASN A 26 6.30 7.04 23.24
N ASN A 27 5.10 6.46 23.26
CA ASN A 27 3.93 7.03 23.94
C ASN A 27 3.45 6.20 25.15
N GLU A 28 4.12 5.10 25.49
CA GLU A 28 3.67 4.16 26.54
C GLU A 28 4.69 4.07 27.71
N ASN A 29 4.23 3.65 28.88
CA ASN A 29 5.13 3.23 29.96
C ASN A 29 5.86 1.97 29.55
N LEU A 30 7.15 2.10 29.23
CA LEU A 30 7.96 1.04 28.64
C LEU A 30 8.32 -0.04 29.68
N SER A 31 7.98 -1.29 29.36
CA SER A 31 8.55 -2.46 30.05
C SER A 31 10.01 -2.71 29.60
N ASP A 32 10.71 -3.58 30.34
CA ASP A 32 12.09 -3.93 29.97
C ASP A 32 12.16 -4.65 28.63
N GLU A 33 11.14 -5.44 28.30
CA GLU A 33 11.00 -6.08 26.98
C GLU A 33 10.82 -5.05 25.86
N HIS A 34 10.07 -3.97 26.12
CA HIS A 34 9.92 -2.87 25.17
C HIS A 34 11.24 -2.11 24.97
N LEU A 35 11.97 -1.82 26.05
CA LEU A 35 13.30 -1.22 25.96
C LEU A 35 14.27 -2.11 25.17
N LEU A 36 14.28 -3.42 25.43
CA LEU A 36 15.07 -4.35 24.66
C LEU A 36 14.70 -4.36 23.17
N LEU A 37 13.40 -4.28 22.85
CA LEU A 37 12.95 -4.22 21.48
C LEU A 37 13.42 -2.94 20.79
N MET A 38 13.29 -1.77 21.41
CA MET A 38 13.80 -0.51 20.87
C MET A 38 15.31 -0.55 20.62
N TYR A 39 16.06 -1.13 21.56
CA TYR A 39 17.49 -1.34 21.40
C TYR A 39 17.82 -2.25 20.22
N LYS A 40 17.10 -3.37 20.07
CA LYS A 40 17.20 -4.28 18.93
C LYS A 40 16.80 -3.67 17.60
N LEU A 41 16.00 -2.62 17.59
CA LEU A 41 15.64 -1.85 16.41
C LEU A 41 16.60 -0.67 16.16
N GLY A 42 17.69 -0.54 16.89
CA GLY A 42 18.71 0.49 16.69
C GLY A 42 18.23 1.91 17.05
N ARG A 43 17.26 2.05 17.96
CA ARG A 43 16.69 3.35 18.38
C ARG A 43 17.57 4.06 19.41
N TYR A 44 18.81 4.26 19.07
CA TYR A 44 19.84 4.72 20.00
C TYR A 44 19.69 6.17 20.46
N ASN A 45 19.12 7.06 19.62
CA ASN A 45 18.82 8.42 20.01
C ASN A 45 17.87 8.47 21.21
N PHE A 46 16.87 7.58 21.26
CA PHE A 46 15.93 7.48 22.37
C PHE A 46 16.64 7.24 23.72
N PHE A 47 17.65 6.37 23.72
CA PHE A 47 18.40 6.06 24.94
C PHE A 47 19.32 7.20 25.38
N LEU A 48 19.88 7.98 24.46
CA LEU A 48 20.66 9.16 24.83
C LEU A 48 19.79 10.31 25.37
N GLU A 49 18.56 10.39 24.93
CA GLU A 49 17.58 11.35 25.45
C GLU A 49 17.00 10.93 26.83
N ASN A 50 17.11 9.62 27.17
CA ASN A 50 16.53 9.01 28.37
C ASN A 50 17.54 8.09 29.06
N ILE A 51 18.58 8.67 29.64
CA ILE A 51 19.75 7.95 30.19
C ILE A 51 19.38 6.90 31.24
N ASP A 52 18.34 7.16 32.06
CA ASP A 52 17.87 6.22 33.08
C ASP A 52 17.45 4.85 32.49
N TYR A 53 17.04 4.83 31.24
CA TYR A 53 16.72 3.58 30.54
C TYR A 53 17.95 2.76 30.14
N ILE A 54 19.14 3.38 30.09
CA ILE A 54 20.38 2.65 29.83
C ILE A 54 20.72 1.75 31.01
N ASP A 55 20.52 2.24 32.25
CA ASP A 55 20.77 1.43 33.45
C ASP A 55 19.80 0.25 33.54
N ARG A 56 18.53 0.45 33.22
CA ARG A 56 17.56 -0.65 33.16
C ARG A 56 17.92 -1.67 32.06
N LEU A 57 18.26 -1.18 30.87
CA LEU A 57 18.63 -2.02 29.73
C LEU A 57 19.93 -2.78 30.01
N SER A 58 20.95 -2.14 30.61
CA SER A 58 22.23 -2.78 30.94
C SER A 58 22.07 -3.92 31.96
N SER A 59 21.22 -3.70 32.96
CA SER A 59 20.84 -4.74 33.93
C SER A 59 20.18 -5.93 33.24
N PHE A 60 19.27 -5.68 32.28
CA PHE A 60 18.58 -6.70 31.53
C PHE A 60 19.52 -7.48 30.57
N LEU A 61 20.47 -6.78 29.96
CA LEU A 61 21.49 -7.37 29.07
C LEU A 61 22.65 -8.01 29.82
N ASN A 62 22.72 -7.85 31.14
CA ASN A 62 23.83 -8.28 31.97
C ASN A 62 25.20 -7.71 31.48
N THR A 63 25.22 -6.40 31.23
CA THR A 63 26.36 -5.64 30.73
C THR A 63 26.61 -4.41 31.61
N ASP A 64 27.78 -3.80 31.51
CA ASP A 64 28.06 -2.52 32.17
C ASP A 64 27.36 -1.35 31.54
N SER A 65 26.72 -0.47 32.32
CA SER A 65 25.99 0.68 31.83
C SER A 65 26.83 1.67 31.04
N LYS A 66 28.08 1.87 31.50
CA LYS A 66 29.04 2.76 30.83
C LYS A 66 29.46 2.19 29.49
N ASP A 67 29.78 0.91 29.43
CA ASP A 67 30.16 0.23 28.20
C ASP A 67 29.00 0.29 27.17
N LEU A 68 27.75 0.10 27.63
CA LEU A 68 26.57 0.22 26.79
C LEU A 68 26.34 1.65 26.29
N TYR A 69 26.50 2.64 27.17
CA TYR A 69 26.41 4.06 26.80
C TYR A 69 27.46 4.44 25.76
N ASP A 70 28.73 4.06 25.99
CA ASP A 70 29.86 4.36 25.10
C ASP A 70 29.65 3.69 23.72
N PHE A 71 29.12 2.47 23.69
CA PHE A 71 28.74 1.79 22.45
C PHE A 71 27.67 2.58 21.67
N ILE A 72 26.55 2.94 22.32
CA ILE A 72 25.45 3.69 21.72
C ILE A 72 25.95 5.04 21.18
N LEU A 73 26.73 5.75 21.98
CA LEU A 73 27.29 7.06 21.62
C LEU A 73 28.23 6.96 20.42
N THR A 74 29.06 5.92 20.37
CA THR A 74 29.98 5.69 19.24
C THR A 74 29.20 5.40 17.96
N CYS A 75 28.18 4.55 18.02
CA CYS A 75 27.31 4.27 16.86
C CYS A 75 26.73 5.56 16.26
N LEU A 76 26.24 6.48 17.09
CA LEU A 76 25.61 7.72 16.60
C LEU A 76 26.59 8.77 16.11
N LYS A 77 27.81 8.79 16.61
CA LYS A 77 28.86 9.74 16.20
C LYS A 77 29.59 9.30 14.95
N ASP A 78 29.78 8.02 14.78
CA ASP A 78 30.58 7.45 13.70
C ASP A 78 29.65 7.11 12.51
N LYS A 79 29.86 7.80 11.40
CA LYS A 79 29.13 7.54 10.16
C LYS A 79 29.80 6.49 9.28
N THR A 80 30.96 6.00 9.71
CA THR A 80 31.70 4.94 9.02
C THR A 80 31.49 3.61 9.73
N VAL A 81 31.70 2.53 8.99
CA VAL A 81 31.56 1.21 9.57
C VAL A 81 32.73 0.88 10.50
N ASN A 82 32.43 0.52 11.73
CA ASN A 82 33.41 0.05 12.70
C ASN A 82 33.39 -1.50 12.80
N GLU A 83 34.33 -2.14 12.13
CA GLU A 83 34.41 -3.60 12.07
C GLU A 83 34.62 -4.27 13.45
N ASN A 84 35.18 -3.56 14.43
CA ASN A 84 35.37 -4.10 15.76
C ASN A 84 34.06 -4.47 16.46
N PHE A 85 32.98 -3.71 16.19
CA PHE A 85 31.66 -4.02 16.75
C PHE A 85 31.04 -5.28 16.13
N LEU A 86 31.48 -5.71 14.95
CA LEU A 86 30.99 -6.94 14.33
C LEU A 86 31.65 -8.20 14.92
N LEU A 87 32.69 -8.04 15.72
CA LEU A 87 33.42 -9.16 16.37
C LEU A 87 33.08 -9.31 17.86
N GLY A 88 32.42 -8.31 18.46
CA GLY A 88 32.16 -8.23 19.90
C GLY A 88 30.76 -8.63 20.34
N ASN A 89 30.46 -8.39 21.60
CA ASN A 89 29.18 -8.68 22.25
C ASN A 89 28.00 -7.86 21.67
N TYR A 90 28.28 -6.71 21.07
CA TYR A 90 27.29 -5.81 20.48
C TYR A 90 27.01 -6.08 19.00
N LYS A 91 27.49 -7.18 18.43
CA LYS A 91 27.38 -7.50 17.01
C LYS A 91 25.97 -7.37 16.45
N ASN A 92 24.99 -8.01 17.07
CA ASN A 92 23.61 -7.99 16.60
C ASN A 92 23.01 -6.58 16.69
N SER A 93 23.27 -5.87 17.76
CA SER A 93 22.79 -4.50 17.97
C SER A 93 23.41 -3.53 16.98
N TYR A 94 24.69 -3.72 16.66
CA TYR A 94 25.37 -2.92 15.65
C TYR A 94 24.82 -3.18 14.24
N MET A 95 24.53 -4.43 13.89
CA MET A 95 23.86 -4.76 12.63
C MET A 95 22.46 -4.13 12.52
N SER A 96 21.70 -4.08 13.62
CA SER A 96 20.41 -3.37 13.65
C SER A 96 20.57 -1.87 13.47
N PHE A 97 21.58 -1.27 14.12
CA PHE A 97 21.91 0.15 13.93
C PHE A 97 22.26 0.45 12.49
N LEU A 98 23.17 -0.29 11.87
CA LEU A 98 23.53 -0.14 10.47
C LEU A 98 22.30 -0.25 9.55
N SER A 99 21.41 -1.18 9.85
CA SER A 99 20.17 -1.37 9.10
C SER A 99 19.25 -0.15 9.14
N SER A 100 19.17 0.52 10.29
CA SER A 100 18.31 1.71 10.44
C SER A 100 18.92 2.98 9.84
N HIS A 101 20.19 2.95 9.42
CA HIS A 101 20.95 4.09 8.91
C HIS A 101 21.60 3.83 7.54
N LEU A 102 20.99 2.96 6.72
CA LEU A 102 21.49 2.59 5.39
C LEU A 102 21.73 3.76 4.44
N ASP A 103 20.99 4.84 4.63
CA ASP A 103 21.04 6.06 3.82
C ASP A 103 22.17 7.04 4.22
N VAL A 104 22.71 6.88 5.43
CA VAL A 104 23.72 7.78 6.00
C VAL A 104 25.06 7.11 6.30
N VAL A 105 25.07 5.78 6.44
CA VAL A 105 26.27 5.02 6.71
C VAL A 105 27.00 4.71 5.41
N ASP A 106 28.24 5.14 5.32
CA ASP A 106 29.14 4.73 4.24
C ASP A 106 29.66 3.33 4.51
N PHE A 107 29.18 2.36 3.73
CA PHE A 107 29.64 0.97 3.81
C PHE A 107 31.03 0.75 3.16
N GLY A 108 31.66 1.78 2.60
CA GLY A 108 32.94 1.73 1.92
C GLY A 108 32.91 0.96 0.61
N ASP A 109 32.42 -0.26 0.63
CA ASP A 109 32.14 -1.04 -0.56
C ASP A 109 30.96 -1.99 -0.34
N PHE A 110 30.47 -2.48 -1.46
CA PHE A 110 29.35 -3.40 -1.53
C PHE A 110 29.68 -4.80 -0.89
N ASN A 111 30.91 -5.22 -0.89
CA ASN A 111 31.33 -6.49 -0.30
C ASN A 111 31.12 -6.48 1.22
N PHE A 112 31.23 -5.32 1.83
CA PHE A 112 30.98 -5.17 3.24
C PHE A 112 29.50 -5.37 3.59
N PHE A 113 28.57 -4.81 2.80
CA PHE A 113 27.15 -5.08 2.97
C PHE A 113 26.83 -6.57 2.86
N LEU A 114 27.45 -7.25 1.88
CA LEU A 114 27.30 -8.69 1.71
C LEU A 114 27.84 -9.48 2.91
N LYS A 115 28.94 -9.04 3.51
CA LYS A 115 29.48 -9.61 4.77
C LYS A 115 28.47 -9.50 5.90
N ILE A 116 27.90 -8.31 6.12
CA ILE A 116 26.85 -8.09 7.14
C ILE A 116 25.65 -8.98 6.88
N LEU A 117 25.13 -9.02 5.65
CA LEU A 117 23.97 -9.84 5.29
C LEU A 117 24.19 -11.32 5.57
N ASN A 118 25.41 -11.83 5.32
CA ASN A 118 25.77 -13.22 5.65
C ASN A 118 25.80 -13.45 7.17
N GLU A 119 26.23 -12.47 7.96
CA GLU A 119 26.17 -12.58 9.42
C GLU A 119 24.72 -12.49 9.94
N VAL A 120 23.88 -11.63 9.36
CA VAL A 120 22.44 -11.59 9.65
C VAL A 120 21.78 -12.94 9.34
N LYS A 121 22.13 -13.56 8.21
CA LYS A 121 21.64 -14.91 7.85
C LYS A 121 21.96 -15.96 8.91
N LYS A 122 23.12 -15.88 9.55
CA LYS A 122 23.55 -16.82 10.61
C LYS A 122 22.92 -16.54 11.96
N SER A 123 22.35 -15.35 12.16
CA SER A 123 21.73 -14.96 13.43
C SER A 123 20.51 -15.81 13.73
N GLN A 124 20.31 -16.14 15.01
CA GLN A 124 19.06 -16.75 15.49
C GLN A 124 18.01 -15.72 15.91
N ASP A 125 18.35 -14.43 15.89
CA ASP A 125 17.44 -13.34 16.22
C ASP A 125 16.55 -13.00 15.01
N LEU A 126 15.30 -13.48 15.03
CA LEU A 126 14.34 -13.27 13.96
C LEU A 126 13.92 -11.79 13.83
N ILE A 127 13.98 -11.01 14.92
CA ILE A 127 13.68 -9.57 14.88
C ILE A 127 14.79 -8.86 14.11
N LEU A 128 16.05 -9.13 14.42
CA LEU A 128 17.18 -8.61 13.68
C LEU A 128 17.10 -8.96 12.20
N GLN A 129 16.83 -10.23 11.87
CA GLN A 129 16.75 -10.67 10.48
C GLN A 129 15.65 -9.94 9.72
N SER A 130 14.43 -9.90 10.27
CA SER A 130 13.28 -9.28 9.59
C SER A 130 13.42 -7.75 9.49
N PHE A 131 13.96 -7.11 10.51
CA PHE A 131 14.24 -5.67 10.51
C PHE A 131 15.33 -5.30 9.48
N PHE A 132 16.43 -6.04 9.46
CA PHE A 132 17.50 -5.83 8.48
C PHE A 132 17.01 -6.05 7.05
N LEU A 133 16.28 -7.14 6.81
CA LEU A 133 15.72 -7.44 5.49
C LEU A 133 14.77 -6.35 5.02
N LYS A 134 13.84 -5.94 5.88
CA LYS A 134 12.88 -4.88 5.56
C LYS A 134 13.60 -3.60 5.12
N ASN A 135 14.48 -3.08 5.96
CA ASN A 135 15.16 -1.82 5.69
C ASN A 135 16.05 -1.91 4.44
N SER A 136 16.78 -3.02 4.29
CA SER A 136 17.63 -3.23 3.12
C SER A 136 16.84 -3.34 1.81
N ILE A 137 15.73 -4.07 1.82
CA ILE A 137 14.86 -4.21 0.64
C ILE A 137 14.24 -2.86 0.28
N ASP A 138 13.78 -2.10 1.28
CA ASP A 138 13.23 -0.76 1.08
C ASP A 138 14.29 0.19 0.50
N PHE A 139 15.50 0.17 1.06
CA PHE A 139 16.62 0.97 0.58
C PHE A 139 16.97 0.67 -0.89
N PHE A 140 17.16 -0.61 -1.24
CA PHE A 140 17.50 -1.00 -2.60
C PHE A 140 16.34 -0.84 -3.59
N TYR A 141 15.12 -0.93 -3.11
CA TYR A 141 13.94 -0.66 -3.92
C TYR A 141 13.90 0.81 -4.39
N ILE A 142 14.33 1.73 -3.54
CA ILE A 142 14.35 3.18 -3.83
C ILE A 142 15.60 3.57 -4.63
N ASN A 143 16.77 3.09 -4.23
CA ASN A 143 18.02 3.71 -4.63
C ASN A 143 18.74 3.06 -5.81
N SER A 144 18.58 1.79 -6.10
CA SER A 144 19.12 1.18 -7.33
C SER A 144 18.98 -0.33 -7.40
N SER A 145 18.54 -0.82 -8.54
CA SER A 145 18.39 -2.24 -8.79
C SER A 145 19.68 -2.98 -9.20
N ASP A 146 20.62 -2.30 -9.85
CA ASP A 146 21.79 -2.98 -10.43
C ASP A 146 22.76 -3.54 -9.38
N ILE A 147 22.97 -2.79 -8.31
CA ILE A 147 23.82 -3.20 -7.19
C ILE A 147 23.20 -4.41 -6.46
N PHE A 148 21.89 -4.42 -6.34
CA PHE A 148 21.14 -5.46 -5.66
C PHE A 148 21.30 -6.86 -6.25
N PHE A 149 21.51 -6.95 -7.58
CA PHE A 149 21.74 -8.22 -8.28
C PHE A 149 23.22 -8.60 -8.38
N LYS A 150 24.12 -7.65 -8.15
CA LYS A 150 25.55 -7.94 -8.04
C LYS A 150 25.83 -8.68 -6.72
N GLY A 151 26.73 -9.65 -6.75
CA GLY A 151 27.18 -10.38 -5.56
C GLY A 151 26.16 -11.33 -4.91
N GLY A 152 24.98 -11.53 -5.51
CA GLY A 152 24.00 -12.51 -5.02
C GLY A 152 23.16 -12.07 -3.83
N ILE A 153 23.16 -10.79 -3.46
CA ILE A 153 22.38 -10.23 -2.34
C ILE A 153 20.92 -10.62 -2.43
N TYR A 154 20.32 -10.43 -3.61
CA TYR A 154 18.94 -10.80 -3.87
C TYR A 154 18.64 -12.25 -3.44
N PHE A 155 19.50 -13.19 -3.84
CA PHE A 155 19.29 -14.62 -3.55
C PHE A 155 19.41 -14.91 -2.05
N ILE A 156 20.36 -14.27 -1.36
CA ILE A 156 20.54 -14.45 0.10
C ILE A 156 19.31 -13.92 0.84
N MET A 157 18.82 -12.72 0.48
CA MET A 157 17.63 -12.15 1.12
C MET A 157 16.39 -13.03 0.87
N LEU A 158 16.22 -13.50 -0.39
CA LEU A 158 15.13 -14.38 -0.76
C LEU A 158 15.16 -15.68 0.05
N GLU A 159 16.34 -16.26 0.22
CA GLU A 159 16.55 -17.49 0.99
C GLU A 159 16.21 -17.30 2.47
N ILE A 160 16.64 -16.19 3.10
CA ILE A 160 16.31 -15.90 4.50
C ILE A 160 14.79 -15.77 4.67
N ILE A 161 14.11 -15.03 3.79
CA ILE A 161 12.66 -14.86 3.88
C ILE A 161 11.96 -16.20 3.66
N TYR A 162 12.37 -16.95 2.65
CA TYR A 162 11.77 -18.23 2.32
C TYR A 162 11.85 -19.23 3.49
N ASN A 163 13.00 -19.32 4.13
CA ASN A 163 13.21 -20.27 5.19
C ASN A 163 12.56 -19.87 6.53
N ASN A 164 12.54 -18.56 6.85
CA ASN A 164 12.22 -18.12 8.20
C ASN A 164 10.88 -17.36 8.32
N PHE A 165 10.36 -16.80 7.24
CA PHE A 165 9.30 -15.77 7.35
C PHE A 165 8.08 -15.94 6.44
N LEU A 166 7.98 -17.00 5.62
CA LEU A 166 6.80 -17.19 4.77
C LEU A 166 5.49 -17.43 5.54
N ASN A 167 5.58 -17.81 6.81
CA ASN A 167 4.44 -17.96 7.71
C ASN A 167 3.96 -16.63 8.31
N THR A 168 4.76 -15.56 8.20
CA THR A 168 4.40 -14.20 8.65
C THR A 168 3.84 -13.37 7.49
N LEU A 169 3.05 -12.35 7.80
CA LEU A 169 2.54 -11.46 6.76
C LEU A 169 3.66 -10.61 6.16
N GLY A 170 4.50 -9.99 7.01
CA GLY A 170 5.63 -9.19 6.56
C GLY A 170 6.55 -9.98 5.65
N GLY A 171 6.87 -11.23 6.03
CA GLY A 171 7.70 -12.11 5.20
C GLY A 171 7.12 -12.35 3.81
N ARG A 172 5.81 -12.66 3.71
CA ARG A 172 5.15 -12.83 2.41
C ARG A 172 5.15 -11.55 1.56
N LEU A 173 4.88 -10.41 2.19
CA LEU A 173 4.91 -9.10 1.53
C LEU A 173 6.27 -8.81 0.92
N TYR A 174 7.33 -8.97 1.73
CA TYR A 174 8.69 -8.68 1.29
C TYR A 174 9.25 -9.74 0.34
N TYR A 175 8.81 -10.98 0.45
CA TYR A 175 9.08 -12.02 -0.55
C TYR A 175 8.53 -11.64 -1.93
N ASP A 176 7.26 -11.22 -1.98
CA ASP A 176 6.64 -10.76 -3.21
C ASP A 176 7.31 -9.49 -3.74
N LYS A 177 7.68 -8.55 -2.87
CA LYS A 177 8.42 -7.34 -3.23
C LYS A 177 9.78 -7.66 -3.85
N LEU A 178 10.52 -8.61 -3.27
CA LEU A 178 11.80 -9.09 -3.82
C LEU A 178 11.65 -9.73 -5.18
N ARG A 179 10.73 -10.68 -5.32
CA ARG A 179 10.47 -11.35 -6.62
C ARG A 179 10.09 -10.35 -7.69
N PHE A 180 9.43 -9.34 -7.29
CA PHE A 180 9.00 -8.25 -8.10
C PHE A 180 10.19 -7.38 -8.58
N ILE A 181 11.08 -6.94 -7.68
CA ILE A 181 12.32 -6.24 -8.02
C ILE A 181 13.12 -7.09 -9.04
N ALA A 182 13.23 -8.40 -8.81
CA ALA A 182 13.92 -9.31 -9.71
C ALA A 182 13.25 -9.43 -11.08
N GLY A 183 11.95 -9.69 -11.10
CA GLY A 183 11.19 -9.79 -12.34
C GLY A 183 11.41 -8.56 -13.22
N ARG A 184 11.48 -7.40 -12.61
CA ARG A 184 11.71 -6.12 -13.22
C ARG A 184 13.12 -5.94 -13.78
N TYR A 185 14.15 -6.26 -13.01
CA TYR A 185 15.53 -6.22 -13.46
C TYR A 185 15.75 -7.09 -14.69
N PHE A 186 15.21 -8.31 -14.69
CA PHE A 186 15.34 -9.22 -15.82
C PHE A 186 14.48 -8.82 -17.03
N ILE A 187 13.34 -8.16 -16.79
CA ILE A 187 12.47 -7.66 -17.87
C ILE A 187 13.07 -6.40 -18.51
N SER A 188 13.66 -5.48 -17.73
CA SER A 188 14.27 -4.25 -18.25
C SER A 188 15.44 -4.51 -19.21
N LYS A 189 16.06 -5.69 -19.15
CA LYS A 189 17.13 -6.12 -20.06
C LYS A 189 16.63 -6.74 -21.38
N LYS A 190 15.31 -6.97 -21.52
CA LYS A 190 14.73 -7.41 -22.79
C LYS A 190 14.21 -6.17 -23.53
N SER A 191 14.78 -5.87 -24.69
CA SER A 191 14.23 -4.84 -25.59
C SER A 191 12.85 -5.31 -26.11
N TYR A 192 11.80 -4.68 -25.64
CA TYR A 192 10.47 -4.86 -26.23
C TYR A 192 10.26 -3.80 -27.30
N SER A 193 9.90 -4.24 -28.50
CA SER A 193 9.46 -3.34 -29.56
C SER A 193 8.04 -2.84 -29.25
N GLY A 194 7.92 -1.65 -28.73
CA GLY A 194 6.66 -0.98 -28.37
C GLY A 194 6.19 -1.25 -26.94
N SER A 195 5.73 -0.20 -26.27
CA SER A 195 5.19 -0.32 -24.93
C SER A 195 3.79 -0.93 -24.94
N ARG A 196 3.57 -1.89 -24.06
CA ARG A 196 2.25 -2.51 -23.85
C ARG A 196 1.63 -1.94 -22.59
N ILE A 197 0.38 -1.51 -22.70
CA ILE A 197 -0.35 -0.86 -21.63
C ILE A 197 -1.62 -1.65 -21.30
N ALA A 198 -1.82 -1.96 -20.02
CA ALA A 198 -3.09 -2.49 -19.54
C ALA A 198 -3.97 -1.35 -19.01
N LEU A 199 -5.15 -1.16 -19.58
CA LEU A 199 -6.18 -0.27 -19.06
C LEU A 199 -7.16 -1.08 -18.20
N CYS A 200 -7.05 -0.93 -16.89
CA CYS A 200 -7.82 -1.65 -15.88
C CYS A 200 -8.97 -0.79 -15.36
N LEU A 201 -10.18 -1.07 -15.80
CA LEU A 201 -11.40 -0.38 -15.36
C LEU A 201 -12.05 -1.15 -14.23
N ASN A 202 -12.21 -0.54 -13.06
CA ASN A 202 -12.93 -1.16 -11.96
C ASN A 202 -13.84 -0.19 -11.22
N GLY A 203 -15.06 -0.62 -10.95
CA GLY A 203 -16.05 0.17 -10.23
C GLY A 203 -17.48 -0.18 -10.64
N GLN A 204 -18.43 0.50 -10.00
CA GLN A 204 -19.85 0.35 -10.30
C GLN A 204 -20.16 1.03 -11.65
N LEU A 205 -20.80 0.31 -12.58
CA LEU A 205 -21.31 0.89 -13.80
C LEU A 205 -22.58 1.72 -13.49
N ARG A 206 -22.61 2.94 -14.02
CA ARG A 206 -23.66 3.94 -13.81
C ARG A 206 -24.26 4.37 -15.16
N PRO A 207 -25.39 5.09 -15.21
CA PRO A 207 -25.96 5.57 -16.47
C PRO A 207 -24.89 6.27 -17.32
N GLY A 208 -24.88 5.96 -18.62
CA GLY A 208 -23.86 6.47 -19.55
C GLY A 208 -22.53 5.68 -19.56
N TRP A 209 -22.41 4.59 -18.82
CA TRP A 209 -21.17 3.81 -18.71
C TRP A 209 -20.59 3.35 -20.06
N ARG A 210 -21.45 3.12 -21.08
CA ARG A 210 -20.97 2.70 -22.41
C ARG A 210 -20.11 3.78 -23.06
N ASP A 211 -20.60 4.99 -23.02
CA ASP A 211 -19.91 6.15 -23.59
C ASP A 211 -18.67 6.50 -22.75
N SER A 212 -18.79 6.40 -21.43
CA SER A 212 -17.65 6.62 -20.53
C SER A 212 -16.52 5.62 -20.78
N ILE A 213 -16.81 4.33 -20.92
CA ILE A 213 -15.79 3.32 -21.22
C ILE A 213 -15.12 3.58 -22.57
N LYS A 214 -15.89 3.90 -23.62
CA LYS A 214 -15.33 4.26 -24.93
C LYS A 214 -14.43 5.48 -24.84
N ALA A 215 -14.91 6.55 -24.19
CA ALA A 215 -14.14 7.77 -24.00
C ALA A 215 -12.83 7.52 -23.21
N LEU A 216 -12.85 6.65 -22.21
CA LEU A 216 -11.64 6.25 -21.48
C LEU A 216 -10.66 5.48 -22.38
N ILE A 217 -11.15 4.52 -23.18
CA ILE A 217 -10.31 3.79 -24.14
C ILE A 217 -9.68 4.76 -25.14
N ASP A 218 -10.46 5.68 -25.70
CA ASP A 218 -9.97 6.67 -26.65
C ASP A 218 -8.95 7.61 -26.04
N SER A 219 -9.19 8.07 -24.78
CA SER A 219 -8.31 8.96 -24.06
C SER A 219 -6.90 8.40 -23.83
N PHE A 220 -6.73 7.07 -23.75
CA PHE A 220 -5.44 6.44 -23.57
C PHE A 220 -4.88 5.79 -24.84
N SER A 221 -5.65 5.70 -25.91
CA SER A 221 -5.25 4.99 -27.15
C SER A 221 -4.00 5.58 -27.81
N HIS A 222 -3.72 6.85 -27.61
CA HIS A 222 -2.53 7.54 -28.14
C HIS A 222 -1.21 7.09 -27.48
N LEU A 223 -1.29 6.42 -26.33
CA LEU A 223 -0.08 5.94 -25.61
C LEU A 223 0.52 4.68 -26.21
N GLY A 224 -0.15 3.97 -27.13
CA GLY A 224 0.36 2.78 -27.80
C GLY A 224 -0.56 1.57 -27.78
N ASN A 225 -0.02 0.37 -27.68
CA ASN A 225 -0.80 -0.87 -27.65
C ASN A 225 -1.52 -1.02 -26.29
N ILE A 226 -2.82 -0.82 -26.30
CA ILE A 226 -3.67 -0.89 -25.11
C ILE A 226 -4.55 -2.13 -25.16
N ASP A 227 -4.51 -2.92 -24.08
CA ASP A 227 -5.47 -3.97 -23.79
C ASP A 227 -6.32 -3.58 -22.56
N VAL A 228 -7.63 -3.79 -22.66
CA VAL A 228 -8.59 -3.32 -21.65
C VAL A 228 -9.14 -4.48 -20.83
N PHE A 229 -9.15 -4.30 -19.52
CA PHE A 229 -9.68 -5.25 -18.53
C PHE A 229 -10.74 -4.56 -17.70
N ILE A 230 -11.89 -5.20 -17.51
CA ILE A 230 -13.03 -4.59 -16.83
C ILE A 230 -13.52 -5.49 -15.71
N TYR A 231 -13.64 -4.93 -14.52
CA TYR A 231 -14.34 -5.53 -13.40
C TYR A 231 -15.47 -4.64 -12.91
N SER A 232 -16.67 -5.19 -12.79
CA SER A 232 -17.81 -4.49 -12.18
C SER A 232 -18.77 -5.48 -11.53
N TRP A 233 -19.73 -4.95 -10.77
CA TRP A 233 -20.92 -5.70 -10.42
C TRP A 233 -21.77 -5.94 -11.67
N ASP A 234 -22.54 -7.00 -11.67
CA ASP A 234 -23.37 -7.43 -12.78
C ASP A 234 -24.66 -6.60 -12.96
N VAL A 235 -24.64 -5.40 -12.40
CA VAL A 235 -25.75 -4.45 -12.47
C VAL A 235 -25.26 -3.04 -12.72
N GLU A 236 -26.01 -2.30 -13.55
CA GLU A 236 -25.92 -0.86 -13.69
C GLU A 236 -26.69 -0.22 -12.54
N SER A 237 -26.05 0.65 -11.77
CA SER A 237 -26.72 1.40 -10.70
C SER A 237 -27.37 2.64 -11.28
N LEU A 238 -28.66 2.54 -11.56
CA LEU A 238 -29.46 3.65 -12.07
C LEU A 238 -29.70 4.70 -10.98
N TRP A 239 -29.89 4.25 -9.75
CA TRP A 239 -30.04 5.07 -8.58
C TRP A 239 -29.47 4.34 -7.35
N PRO A 240 -28.44 4.91 -6.69
CA PRO A 240 -27.79 4.25 -5.55
C PRO A 240 -28.55 4.34 -4.23
N GLY A 241 -29.72 4.95 -4.19
CA GLY A 241 -30.45 5.26 -2.98
C GLY A 241 -29.86 6.47 -2.22
N SER A 242 -30.67 7.07 -1.36
CA SER A 242 -30.25 8.15 -0.46
C SER A 242 -29.80 7.66 0.93
N GLY A 243 -29.70 6.34 1.10
CA GLY A 243 -29.51 5.65 2.37
C GLY A 243 -28.05 5.60 2.85
N GLY A 244 -27.38 6.71 3.08
CA GLY A 244 -26.07 6.76 3.73
C GLY A 244 -26.14 7.40 5.13
N ASN A 245 -25.23 7.04 6.03
CA ASN A 245 -25.05 7.73 7.29
C ASN A 245 -24.48 9.14 7.04
N GLY A 246 -25.35 10.14 6.95
CA GLY A 246 -24.97 11.55 6.87
C GLY A 246 -25.57 12.32 5.69
N ALA A 247 -25.54 13.64 5.77
CA ALA A 247 -26.04 14.58 4.79
C ALA A 247 -25.34 14.57 3.42
N GLY A 248 -24.26 13.78 3.26
CA GLY A 248 -23.38 13.82 2.09
C GLY A 248 -24.09 13.46 0.78
N TRP A 249 -25.00 12.49 0.80
CA TRP A 249 -25.72 12.06 -0.41
C TRP A 249 -26.76 13.05 -0.86
N ILE A 250 -27.58 13.54 0.07
CA ILE A 250 -28.62 14.54 -0.25
C ILE A 250 -27.97 15.83 -0.74
N ARG A 251 -26.90 16.28 -0.11
CA ARG A 251 -26.11 17.43 -0.58
C ARG A 251 -25.62 17.27 -2.01
N ARG A 252 -25.17 16.09 -2.42
CA ARG A 252 -24.72 15.83 -3.79
C ARG A 252 -25.86 15.95 -4.82
N PHE A 253 -27.07 15.55 -4.46
CA PHE A 253 -28.22 15.64 -5.36
C PHE A 253 -28.71 17.07 -5.53
N PHE A 254 -28.70 17.84 -4.45
CA PHE A 254 -29.24 19.20 -4.46
C PHE A 254 -28.16 20.28 -4.65
N TYR A 255 -26.92 19.89 -4.82
CA TYR A 255 -25.89 20.80 -5.32
C TYR A 255 -26.18 21.05 -6.84
N PRO A 256 -26.42 22.20 -7.32
CA PRO A 256 -26.17 23.57 -6.92
C PRO A 256 -27.34 24.32 -6.24
N MET A 257 -28.47 23.66 -6.00
CA MET A 257 -29.66 24.29 -5.39
C MET A 257 -29.68 24.20 -3.85
N LEU A 258 -28.52 23.97 -3.22
CA LEU A 258 -28.45 23.79 -1.76
C LEU A 258 -29.02 24.95 -0.95
N ASN A 259 -28.89 26.18 -1.45
CA ASN A 259 -29.43 27.38 -0.80
C ASN A 259 -30.96 27.47 -0.87
N GLU A 260 -31.58 26.76 -1.80
CA GLU A 260 -33.04 26.71 -1.99
C GLU A 260 -33.66 25.49 -1.29
N CYS A 261 -32.84 24.54 -0.83
CA CYS A 261 -33.31 23.33 -0.19
C CYS A 261 -33.76 23.57 1.24
N PRO A 262 -34.90 22.96 1.65
CA PRO A 262 -35.28 22.93 3.06
C PRO A 262 -34.12 22.42 3.94
N ARG A 263 -33.95 23.11 5.07
CA ARG A 263 -32.83 22.80 6.00
C ARG A 263 -32.77 21.31 6.44
N GLU A 264 -33.95 20.70 6.53
CA GLU A 264 -34.12 19.29 6.87
C GLU A 264 -33.49 18.34 5.86
N LEU A 265 -33.51 18.70 4.57
CA LEU A 265 -32.90 17.91 3.50
C LEU A 265 -31.38 17.92 3.52
N ILE A 266 -30.77 18.99 4.02
CA ILE A 266 -29.31 19.17 4.03
C ILE A 266 -28.65 18.83 5.37
N MET A 267 -29.41 18.63 6.45
CA MET A 267 -28.87 18.38 7.78
C MET A 267 -28.54 16.91 8.04
N SER A 268 -29.48 16.01 7.94
CA SER A 268 -29.27 14.58 8.14
C SER A 268 -30.35 13.72 7.49
N ASN A 269 -29.98 12.49 7.06
CA ASN A 269 -30.95 11.50 6.58
C ASN A 269 -31.93 11.06 7.67
N ILE A 270 -31.49 11.09 8.94
CA ILE A 270 -32.33 10.69 10.08
C ILE A 270 -33.46 11.69 10.28
N ASP A 271 -33.17 12.98 10.25
CA ASP A 271 -34.17 14.02 10.44
C ASP A 271 -35.11 14.07 9.25
N PHE A 272 -34.57 13.91 8.02
CA PHE A 272 -35.38 13.83 6.82
C PHE A 272 -36.32 12.62 6.84
N SER A 273 -35.81 11.43 7.23
CA SER A 273 -36.64 10.22 7.31
C SER A 273 -37.75 10.32 8.35
N LYS A 274 -37.51 11.02 9.48
CA LYS A 274 -38.52 11.26 10.50
C LYS A 274 -39.60 12.23 10.02
N LYS A 275 -39.20 13.29 9.32
CA LYS A 275 -40.11 14.33 8.89
C LYS A 275 -40.90 13.96 7.62
N PHE A 276 -40.24 13.22 6.72
CA PHE A 276 -40.81 12.83 5.42
C PHE A 276 -40.66 11.33 5.13
N PRO A 277 -41.21 10.43 5.97
CA PRO A 277 -40.95 8.99 5.91
C PRO A 277 -41.32 8.36 4.56
N ASN A 278 -42.40 8.75 3.97
CA ASN A 278 -42.86 8.23 2.68
C ASN A 278 -41.91 8.61 1.53
N VAL A 279 -41.47 9.87 1.50
CA VAL A 279 -40.52 10.36 0.49
C VAL A 279 -39.18 9.67 0.67
N PHE A 280 -38.71 9.60 1.91
CA PHE A 280 -37.46 8.89 2.24
C PHE A 280 -37.52 7.43 1.84
N GLY A 281 -38.63 6.75 2.10
CA GLY A 281 -38.85 5.36 1.70
C GLY A 281 -38.76 5.13 0.19
N VAL A 282 -39.11 6.12 -0.64
CA VAL A 282 -38.95 6.05 -2.09
C VAL A 282 -37.52 6.36 -2.52
N ILE A 283 -36.95 7.48 -2.08
CA ILE A 283 -35.60 7.91 -2.52
C ILE A 283 -34.46 7.08 -1.96
N SER A 284 -34.69 6.33 -0.89
CA SER A 284 -33.69 5.44 -0.31
C SER A 284 -33.57 4.06 -1.01
N ARG A 285 -34.53 3.71 -1.86
CA ARG A 285 -34.50 2.46 -2.62
C ARG A 285 -33.46 2.53 -3.74
N GLU A 286 -32.66 1.47 -3.86
CA GLU A 286 -31.75 1.30 -4.99
C GLU A 286 -32.51 0.85 -6.24
N PHE A 287 -32.15 1.39 -7.39
CA PHE A 287 -32.63 0.93 -8.69
C PHE A 287 -31.44 0.47 -9.52
N ASN A 288 -31.46 -0.82 -9.85
CA ASN A 288 -30.40 -1.47 -10.59
C ASN A 288 -30.94 -2.18 -11.83
N LYS A 289 -30.14 -2.18 -12.92
CA LYS A 289 -30.44 -2.89 -14.16
C LYS A 289 -29.34 -3.93 -14.42
N LYS A 290 -29.73 -5.16 -14.75
CA LYS A 290 -28.79 -6.25 -15.07
C LYS A 290 -27.95 -5.89 -16.30
N ILE A 291 -26.65 -6.25 -16.25
CA ILE A 291 -25.72 -6.13 -17.36
C ILE A 291 -25.17 -7.50 -17.69
N PHE A 292 -24.90 -7.75 -18.96
CA PHE A 292 -24.31 -8.98 -19.45
C PHE A 292 -22.90 -8.73 -20.02
N ILE A 293 -22.01 -9.70 -19.88
CA ILE A 293 -20.63 -9.60 -20.39
C ILE A 293 -20.59 -9.24 -21.86
N LYS A 294 -21.51 -9.80 -22.67
CA LYS A 294 -21.61 -9.50 -24.11
C LYS A 294 -21.86 -8.02 -24.39
N ASP A 295 -22.62 -7.33 -23.53
CA ASP A 295 -22.96 -5.91 -23.71
C ASP A 295 -21.73 -5.01 -23.49
N VAL A 296 -20.73 -5.51 -22.79
CA VAL A 296 -19.45 -4.82 -22.52
C VAL A 296 -18.43 -5.15 -23.60
N LEU A 297 -18.29 -6.43 -23.97
CA LEU A 297 -17.30 -6.88 -24.97
C LEU A 297 -17.49 -6.26 -26.35
N VAL A 298 -18.73 -5.94 -26.73
CA VAL A 298 -19.03 -5.34 -28.05
C VAL A 298 -18.64 -3.87 -28.15
N LEU A 299 -18.23 -3.22 -27.05
CA LEU A 299 -17.93 -1.79 -27.06
C LEU A 299 -16.64 -1.47 -27.81
N ASP A 300 -15.61 -2.32 -27.68
CA ASP A 300 -14.31 -2.13 -28.31
C ASP A 300 -13.55 -3.46 -28.39
N ASN A 301 -12.79 -3.71 -29.47
CA ASN A 301 -11.99 -4.91 -29.68
C ASN A 301 -10.75 -4.98 -28.79
N LYS A 302 -10.33 -3.86 -28.19
CA LYS A 302 -9.26 -3.79 -27.20
C LYS A 302 -9.66 -4.41 -25.85
N ILE A 303 -10.97 -4.65 -25.61
CA ILE A 303 -11.45 -5.29 -24.38
C ILE A 303 -11.11 -6.78 -24.43
N LYS A 304 -10.15 -7.20 -23.63
CA LYS A 304 -9.64 -8.60 -23.60
C LYS A 304 -10.36 -9.47 -22.59
N LYS A 305 -10.79 -8.86 -21.46
CA LYS A 305 -11.48 -9.62 -20.41
C LYS A 305 -12.43 -8.74 -19.62
N VAL A 306 -13.62 -9.30 -19.35
CA VAL A 306 -14.68 -8.66 -18.56
C VAL A 306 -15.08 -9.62 -17.45
N ILE A 307 -15.09 -9.13 -16.21
CA ILE A 307 -15.64 -9.84 -15.05
C ILE A 307 -16.82 -9.04 -14.51
N LEU A 308 -18.02 -9.63 -14.57
CA LEU A 308 -19.22 -9.12 -13.91
C LEU A 308 -19.62 -10.09 -12.81
N GLU A 309 -19.56 -9.65 -11.56
CA GLU A 309 -19.91 -10.46 -10.40
C GLU A 309 -21.23 -10.00 -9.77
N SER A 310 -22.05 -10.97 -9.37
CA SER A 310 -23.22 -10.66 -8.52
C SER A 310 -22.75 -10.38 -7.09
N TYR A 311 -23.15 -9.25 -6.54
CA TYR A 311 -22.81 -8.89 -5.17
C TYR A 311 -23.28 -9.94 -4.15
N SER A 312 -24.47 -10.53 -4.35
CA SER A 312 -24.97 -11.60 -3.49
C SER A 312 -24.05 -12.83 -3.46
N LYS A 313 -23.47 -13.22 -4.61
CA LYS A 313 -22.50 -14.32 -4.67
C LYS A 313 -21.22 -13.99 -3.92
N VAL A 314 -20.77 -12.75 -3.99
CA VAL A 314 -19.59 -12.28 -3.26
C VAL A 314 -19.85 -12.27 -1.76
N VAL A 315 -21.01 -11.79 -1.33
CA VAL A 315 -21.45 -11.80 0.08
C VAL A 315 -21.51 -13.22 0.63
N ASN A 316 -22.06 -14.17 -0.11
CA ASN A 316 -22.13 -15.57 0.31
C ASN A 316 -20.73 -16.20 0.50
N ARG A 317 -19.74 -15.75 -0.28
CA ARG A 317 -18.35 -16.27 -0.24
C ARG A 317 -17.48 -15.57 0.80
N LEU A 318 -17.63 -14.26 0.97
CA LEU A 318 -16.69 -13.41 1.73
C LEU A 318 -17.34 -12.70 2.92
N GLY A 319 -18.66 -12.79 3.07
CA GLY A 319 -19.44 -11.95 3.96
C GLY A 319 -19.70 -10.56 3.37
N GLU A 320 -20.46 -9.75 4.10
CA GLU A 320 -20.81 -8.41 3.67
C GLU A 320 -19.56 -7.50 3.61
N LEU A 321 -19.37 -6.86 2.46
CA LEU A 321 -18.25 -5.95 2.24
C LEU A 321 -18.67 -4.51 2.52
N LYS A 322 -17.90 -3.78 3.32
CA LYS A 322 -18.00 -2.33 3.44
C LYS A 322 -17.62 -1.66 2.10
N ASN A 323 -18.05 -0.44 1.88
CA ASN A 323 -17.80 0.28 0.62
C ASN A 323 -16.32 0.33 0.25
N ASP A 324 -15.45 0.57 1.23
CA ASP A 324 -14.00 0.59 1.02
C ASP A 324 -13.45 -0.78 0.59
N SER A 325 -13.95 -1.84 1.23
CA SER A 325 -13.58 -3.21 0.89
C SER A 325 -14.02 -3.58 -0.53
N LYS A 326 -15.16 -3.07 -1.01
CA LYS A 326 -15.62 -3.25 -2.41
C LYS A 326 -14.64 -2.64 -3.41
N ILE A 327 -14.05 -1.48 -3.07
CA ILE A 327 -13.06 -0.80 -3.93
C ILE A 327 -11.80 -1.67 -4.04
N TYR A 328 -11.20 -2.10 -2.91
CA TYR A 328 -9.99 -2.92 -2.93
C TYR A 328 -10.20 -4.26 -3.60
N TYR A 329 -11.35 -4.88 -3.34
CA TYR A 329 -11.74 -6.13 -3.98
C TYR A 329 -11.82 -5.96 -5.51
N GLY A 330 -12.49 -4.90 -5.99
CA GLY A 330 -12.62 -4.63 -7.42
C GLY A 330 -11.29 -4.34 -8.10
N ILE A 331 -10.40 -3.58 -7.44
CA ILE A 331 -9.03 -3.32 -7.93
C ILE A 331 -8.27 -4.65 -8.08
N TYR A 332 -8.37 -5.53 -7.10
CA TYR A 332 -7.70 -6.83 -7.16
C TYR A 332 -8.28 -7.76 -8.22
N GLN A 333 -9.61 -7.78 -8.42
CA GLN A 333 -10.23 -8.63 -9.44
C GLN A 333 -9.85 -8.22 -10.87
N VAL A 334 -9.78 -6.91 -11.15
CA VAL A 334 -9.32 -6.46 -12.48
C VAL A 334 -7.83 -6.75 -12.68
N TYR A 335 -7.01 -6.63 -11.64
CA TYR A 335 -5.62 -7.05 -11.67
C TYR A 335 -5.48 -8.53 -12.01
N LYS A 336 -6.24 -9.40 -11.34
CA LYS A 336 -6.24 -10.84 -11.64
C LYS A 336 -6.62 -11.14 -13.09
N ALA A 337 -7.65 -10.46 -13.61
CA ALA A 337 -8.06 -10.62 -15.00
C ALA A 337 -6.93 -10.31 -15.98
N MET A 338 -6.21 -9.22 -15.73
CA MET A 338 -5.03 -8.82 -16.49
C MET A 338 -3.88 -9.82 -16.33
N GLU A 339 -3.55 -10.21 -15.09
CA GLU A 339 -2.47 -11.16 -14.82
C GLU A 339 -2.70 -12.54 -15.46
N GLU A 340 -3.93 -13.02 -15.46
CA GLU A 340 -4.30 -14.27 -16.14
C GLU A 340 -4.11 -14.16 -17.65
N TYR A 341 -4.45 -13.02 -18.25
CA TYR A 341 -4.24 -12.77 -19.68
C TYR A 341 -2.75 -12.70 -20.02
N GLU A 342 -1.93 -12.02 -19.18
CA GLU A 342 -0.47 -12.03 -19.31
C GLU A 342 0.10 -13.46 -19.31
N LYS A 343 -0.36 -14.31 -18.37
CA LYS A 343 0.09 -15.71 -18.26
C LYS A 343 -0.31 -16.54 -19.47
N GLN A 344 -1.53 -16.37 -19.96
CA GLN A 344 -2.04 -17.10 -21.13
C GLN A 344 -1.31 -16.75 -22.42
N ASN A 345 -0.84 -15.51 -22.54
CA ASN A 345 -0.17 -15.00 -23.74
C ASN A 345 1.35 -14.87 -23.58
N ASN A 346 1.91 -15.32 -22.45
CA ASN A 346 3.36 -15.35 -22.16
C ASN A 346 4.06 -13.99 -22.34
N PHE A 347 3.49 -12.91 -21.80
CA PHE A 347 4.11 -11.58 -21.75
C PHE A 347 3.75 -10.84 -20.46
N LYS A 348 4.31 -9.63 -20.29
CA LYS A 348 3.97 -8.68 -19.23
C LYS A 348 3.72 -7.31 -19.82
N TYR A 349 2.77 -6.56 -19.23
CA TYR A 349 2.58 -5.16 -19.55
C TYR A 349 3.73 -4.31 -18.98
N ASP A 350 4.11 -3.25 -19.68
CA ASP A 350 5.10 -2.28 -19.21
C ASP A 350 4.47 -1.33 -18.20
N PHE A 351 3.25 -0.89 -18.51
CA PHE A 351 2.50 0.07 -17.70
C PHE A 351 1.07 -0.42 -17.48
N ILE A 352 0.51 0.00 -16.33
CA ILE A 352 -0.90 -0.21 -16.01
C ILE A 352 -1.53 1.15 -15.74
N VAL A 353 -2.66 1.40 -16.38
CA VAL A 353 -3.58 2.48 -16.09
C VAL A 353 -4.77 1.88 -15.36
N ARG A 354 -5.00 2.26 -14.13
CA ARG A 354 -6.20 1.89 -13.37
C ARG A 354 -7.10 3.10 -13.26
N VAL A 355 -8.37 2.98 -13.68
CA VAL A 355 -9.33 4.07 -13.63
C VAL A 355 -10.75 3.56 -13.34
N ARG A 356 -11.56 4.40 -12.72
CA ARG A 356 -12.99 4.11 -12.52
C ARG A 356 -13.76 4.29 -13.81
N PRO A 357 -14.72 3.40 -14.13
CA PRO A 357 -15.48 3.46 -15.39
C PRO A 357 -16.44 4.65 -15.50
N ASP A 358 -16.74 5.34 -14.39
CA ASP A 358 -17.57 6.54 -14.32
C ASP A 358 -16.77 7.85 -14.35
N TYR A 359 -15.47 7.77 -14.66
CA TYR A 359 -14.59 8.92 -14.71
C TYR A 359 -14.62 9.58 -16.09
N ILE A 360 -14.71 10.90 -16.10
CA ILE A 360 -14.66 11.68 -17.34
C ILE A 360 -13.32 12.39 -17.40
N ILE A 361 -12.55 12.13 -18.44
CA ILE A 361 -11.28 12.79 -18.72
C ILE A 361 -11.55 13.87 -19.75
N GLU A 362 -11.41 15.15 -19.36
CA GLU A 362 -11.58 16.27 -20.26
C GLU A 362 -10.37 16.43 -21.19
N LYS A 363 -9.18 16.20 -20.64
CA LYS A 363 -7.92 16.33 -21.37
C LYS A 363 -6.88 15.39 -20.79
N ASN A 364 -6.28 14.59 -21.67
CA ASN A 364 -5.15 13.72 -21.35
C ASN A 364 -3.92 14.13 -22.18
N ASP A 365 -3.02 14.86 -21.56
CA ASP A 365 -1.78 15.34 -22.19
C ASP A 365 -0.57 14.43 -21.87
N ILE A 366 -0.78 13.29 -21.22
CA ILE A 366 0.29 12.34 -20.91
C ILE A 366 0.81 11.74 -22.20
N LYS A 367 2.12 11.73 -22.36
CA LYS A 367 2.81 11.08 -23.46
C LYS A 367 3.44 9.77 -23.01
N ILE A 368 3.73 8.90 -23.93
CA ILE A 368 4.40 7.61 -23.63
C ILE A 368 5.79 7.85 -22.99
N GLU A 369 6.45 8.93 -23.38
CA GLU A 369 7.73 9.35 -22.81
C GLU A 369 7.60 9.66 -21.33
N ASP A 370 6.51 10.29 -20.90
CA ASP A 370 6.25 10.60 -19.47
C ASP A 370 6.13 9.31 -18.66
N LEU A 371 5.52 8.27 -19.24
CA LEU A 371 5.45 6.95 -18.60
C LEU A 371 6.82 6.28 -18.48
N HIS A 372 7.69 6.48 -19.46
CA HIS A 372 9.06 5.96 -19.41
C HIS A 372 9.94 6.68 -18.39
N LEU A 373 9.64 7.94 -18.06
CA LEU A 373 10.31 8.69 -17.01
C LEU A 373 9.90 8.26 -15.59
N LEU A 374 8.80 7.50 -15.45
CA LEU A 374 8.40 6.96 -14.16
C LEU A 374 9.49 6.08 -13.57
N GLU A 375 9.83 6.39 -12.35
CA GLU A 375 10.65 5.52 -11.52
C GLU A 375 9.93 4.20 -11.24
N LEU A 376 10.65 3.26 -10.66
CA LEU A 376 10.19 1.91 -10.42
C LEU A 376 9.06 1.81 -9.39
N ASN A 377 9.01 2.72 -8.48
CA ASN A 377 8.06 2.86 -7.38
C ASN A 377 7.10 4.03 -7.56
N ASP A 378 7.16 4.74 -8.71
CA ASP A 378 6.27 5.85 -8.95
C ASP A 378 4.88 5.37 -9.34
N ILE A 379 3.87 5.99 -8.71
CA ILE A 379 2.48 5.92 -9.12
C ILE A 379 1.99 7.33 -9.41
N TYR A 380 1.59 7.60 -10.62
CA TYR A 380 0.83 8.79 -10.96
C TYR A 380 -0.58 8.70 -10.40
N ASP A 381 -1.02 9.74 -9.71
CA ASP A 381 -2.39 9.90 -9.28
C ASP A 381 -3.02 11.18 -9.84
N ALA A 382 -4.28 11.08 -10.24
CA ALA A 382 -4.99 12.17 -10.86
C ALA A 382 -5.30 13.33 -9.92
N ARG A 383 -5.63 13.00 -8.69
CA ARG A 383 -5.96 13.95 -7.64
C ARG A 383 -5.16 13.64 -6.41
N TYR A 384 -4.04 14.30 -6.28
CA TYR A 384 -3.25 14.20 -5.06
C TYR A 384 -4.06 14.74 -3.86
N PHE A 385 -4.76 13.85 -3.18
CA PHE A 385 -5.50 14.16 -1.96
C PHE A 385 -5.01 13.26 -0.84
N CYS A 386 -4.17 13.79 0.03
CA CYS A 386 -3.55 13.00 1.12
C CYS A 386 -2.88 11.70 0.63
N GLY A 387 -2.32 11.70 -0.60
CA GLY A 387 -1.80 10.54 -1.28
C GLY A 387 -2.65 10.13 -2.48
N LEU A 388 -3.16 8.89 -2.52
CA LEU A 388 -3.94 8.37 -3.63
C LEU A 388 -5.43 8.72 -3.51
N ASP A 389 -5.99 9.34 -4.53
CA ASP A 389 -7.43 9.60 -4.66
C ASP A 389 -8.24 8.31 -4.94
N GLY A 390 -7.62 7.31 -5.53
CA GLY A 390 -8.31 6.06 -5.89
C GLY A 390 -9.19 6.18 -7.14
N SER A 391 -9.16 7.27 -7.88
CA SER A 391 -9.96 7.47 -9.10
C SER A 391 -9.22 7.02 -10.35
N LEU A 392 -7.98 7.47 -10.53
CA LEU A 392 -7.11 7.09 -11.62
C LEU A 392 -5.67 7.02 -11.14
N GLN A 393 -5.01 5.90 -11.41
CA GLN A 393 -3.60 5.67 -11.11
C GLN A 393 -2.91 5.11 -12.34
N ILE A 394 -1.68 5.58 -12.59
CA ILE A 394 -0.81 5.06 -13.64
C ILE A 394 0.56 4.77 -13.05
N GLY A 395 1.11 3.62 -13.40
CA GLY A 395 2.46 3.27 -12.97
C GLY A 395 3.05 2.16 -13.84
N ARG A 396 4.33 1.90 -13.61
CA ARG A 396 4.95 0.69 -14.17
C ARG A 396 4.22 -0.54 -13.64
N ARG A 397 4.19 -1.59 -14.46
CA ARG A 397 3.55 -2.88 -14.11
C ARG A 397 3.83 -3.29 -12.67
N SER A 398 4.97 -2.98 -12.25
CA SER A 398 5.55 -3.25 -10.95
C SER A 398 4.90 -2.51 -9.79
N ALA A 399 4.99 -1.21 -9.78
CA ALA A 399 4.36 -0.39 -8.74
C ALA A 399 2.86 -0.68 -8.66
N MET A 400 2.23 -0.83 -9.82
CA MET A 400 0.80 -1.11 -9.90
C MET A 400 0.42 -2.49 -9.39
N GLU A 401 1.27 -3.52 -9.56
CA GLU A 401 1.03 -4.83 -8.96
C GLU A 401 0.92 -4.73 -7.44
N ILE A 402 1.89 -4.07 -6.81
CA ILE A 402 1.91 -3.88 -5.36
C ILE A 402 0.64 -3.15 -4.91
N TYR A 403 0.32 -2.05 -5.57
CA TYR A 403 -0.87 -1.27 -5.29
C TYR A 403 -2.17 -2.07 -5.47
N MET A 404 -2.31 -2.77 -6.58
CA MET A 404 -3.55 -3.48 -6.92
C MET A 404 -3.77 -4.75 -6.10
N LYS A 405 -2.74 -5.28 -5.44
CA LYS A 405 -2.83 -6.40 -4.48
C LYS A 405 -3.25 -5.97 -3.07
N THR A 406 -3.58 -4.72 -2.82
CA THR A 406 -4.03 -4.21 -1.50
C THR A 406 -5.12 -5.07 -0.85
N TRP A 407 -6.06 -5.60 -1.65
CA TRP A 407 -7.12 -6.49 -1.14
C TRP A 407 -6.58 -7.76 -0.47
N VAL A 408 -5.57 -8.39 -1.05
CA VAL A 408 -4.99 -9.63 -0.50
C VAL A 408 -4.46 -9.36 0.89
N TYR A 409 -3.72 -8.27 1.02
CA TYR A 409 -3.10 -7.88 2.27
C TYR A 409 -4.13 -7.39 3.30
N ALA A 410 -5.13 -6.62 2.88
CA ALA A 410 -6.21 -6.17 3.75
C ALA A 410 -7.10 -7.31 4.24
N LYS A 411 -7.37 -8.33 3.40
CA LYS A 411 -8.16 -9.51 3.77
C LYS A 411 -7.46 -10.35 4.82
N GLU A 412 -6.18 -10.59 4.65
CA GLU A 412 -5.38 -11.37 5.59
C GLU A 412 -5.21 -10.64 6.92
N ASN A 413 -5.50 -9.36 6.96
CA ASN A 413 -5.32 -8.44 8.08
C ASN A 413 -6.59 -7.75 8.55
N LYS A 414 -7.77 -8.36 8.44
CA LYS A 414 -9.02 -7.79 8.97
C LYS A 414 -8.90 -7.31 10.42
N GLU A 415 -8.00 -7.92 11.18
CA GLU A 415 -7.69 -7.60 12.56
C GLU A 415 -6.31 -6.97 12.73
N ASN A 416 -5.65 -6.58 11.62
CA ASN A 416 -4.33 -5.99 11.73
C ASN A 416 -4.41 -4.64 12.44
N PRO A 417 -3.82 -4.54 13.63
CA PRO A 417 -3.78 -3.28 14.37
C PRO A 417 -3.08 -2.17 13.60
N TYR A 418 -2.18 -2.51 12.65
CA TYR A 418 -1.54 -1.54 11.79
C TYR A 418 -2.57 -0.66 11.06
N PHE A 419 -3.56 -1.26 10.38
CA PHE A 419 -4.62 -0.50 9.73
C PHE A 419 -5.53 0.24 10.74
N ASN A 420 -5.75 -0.33 11.93
CA ASN A 420 -6.64 0.27 12.93
C ASN A 420 -5.95 1.26 13.85
N THR A 421 -4.69 1.01 14.21
CA THR A 421 -3.95 1.77 15.23
C THR A 421 -3.04 2.83 14.62
N TYR A 422 -2.42 2.54 13.48
CA TYR A 422 -1.67 3.53 12.71
C TYR A 422 -2.56 4.75 12.36
N LEU A 423 -3.82 4.49 11.98
CA LEU A 423 -4.80 5.54 11.73
C LEU A 423 -5.21 6.34 12.96
N LYS A 424 -5.16 5.76 14.17
CA LYS A 424 -5.39 6.48 15.42
C LYS A 424 -4.22 7.38 15.80
N HIS A 425 -3.01 6.99 15.47
CA HIS A 425 -1.78 7.72 15.81
C HIS A 425 -1.33 8.74 14.76
N PHE A 426 -2.02 8.82 13.58
CA PHE A 426 -1.86 9.89 12.61
C PHE A 426 -3.07 10.86 12.61
N PRO A 427 -3.43 11.47 13.74
CA PRO A 427 -4.60 12.35 13.83
C PRO A 427 -4.44 13.66 13.07
N GLN A 428 -3.24 13.97 12.59
CA GLN A 428 -2.92 15.28 12.00
C GLN A 428 -3.06 15.32 10.48
N THR A 429 -3.28 14.20 9.82
CA THR A 429 -3.43 14.16 8.37
C THR A 429 -4.90 14.10 7.99
N CYS A 430 -5.52 15.25 7.76
CA CYS A 430 -6.77 15.44 6.99
C CYS A 430 -8.01 14.64 7.46
N MET A 431 -8.02 14.02 8.63
CA MET A 431 -9.12 13.20 9.11
C MET A 431 -10.01 13.99 10.06
N SER A 432 -11.28 14.14 9.74
CA SER A 432 -12.27 14.59 10.71
C SER A 432 -12.42 13.52 11.81
N PRO A 433 -12.25 13.86 13.09
CA PRO A 433 -12.51 12.94 14.18
C PRO A 433 -13.94 12.39 14.08
N GLY A 434 -14.10 11.06 14.07
CA GLY A 434 -15.41 10.41 14.07
C GLY A 434 -15.92 9.89 12.71
N ASN A 435 -15.31 10.24 11.60
CA ASN A 435 -15.61 9.60 10.31
C ASN A 435 -14.65 8.44 10.08
N GLY A 436 -15.19 7.23 10.10
CA GLY A 436 -14.43 6.00 9.93
C GLY A 436 -13.52 5.98 8.70
N PHE A 437 -12.90 4.87 8.45
CA PHE A 437 -11.99 4.59 7.36
C PHE A 437 -12.47 5.18 6.03
N LEU A 438 -11.83 6.23 5.55
CA LEU A 438 -11.97 6.65 4.16
C LEU A 438 -10.96 5.86 3.33
N SER A 439 -11.44 5.16 2.30
CA SER A 439 -10.65 4.29 1.42
C SER A 439 -9.37 4.96 0.89
N HIS A 440 -9.44 6.24 0.61
CA HIS A 440 -8.32 7.05 0.10
C HIS A 440 -7.16 7.12 1.10
N TYR A 441 -7.43 7.25 2.39
CA TYR A 441 -6.38 7.31 3.41
C TYR A 441 -5.70 5.96 3.61
N VAL A 442 -6.47 4.88 3.59
CA VAL A 442 -5.91 3.52 3.67
C VAL A 442 -5.00 3.24 2.49
N LEU A 443 -5.41 3.61 1.28
CA LEU A 443 -4.58 3.46 0.09
C LEU A 443 -3.31 4.31 0.17
N SER A 444 -3.40 5.53 0.67
CA SER A 444 -2.25 6.43 0.82
C SER A 444 -1.24 5.89 1.83
N GLN A 445 -1.72 5.42 2.97
CA GLN A 445 -0.85 4.84 4.00
C GLN A 445 -0.25 3.51 3.55
N TRP A 446 -1.02 2.71 2.81
CA TRP A 446 -0.53 1.48 2.24
C TRP A 446 0.57 1.73 1.22
N THR A 447 0.43 2.74 0.38
CA THR A 447 1.47 3.15 -0.57
C THR A 447 2.72 3.67 0.13
N ASP A 448 2.58 4.44 1.20
CA ASP A 448 3.70 4.87 2.02
C ASP A 448 4.40 3.69 2.69
N PHE A 449 3.65 2.78 3.29
CA PHE A 449 4.20 1.53 3.85
C PHE A 449 4.98 0.72 2.83
N LEU A 450 4.48 0.62 1.61
CA LEU A 450 5.13 -0.08 0.50
C LEU A 450 6.23 0.75 -0.19
N LYS A 451 6.51 1.95 0.30
CA LYS A 451 7.47 2.91 -0.28
C LYS A 451 7.19 3.21 -1.75
N LEU A 452 5.92 3.24 -2.11
CA LEU A 452 5.47 3.75 -3.40
C LEU A 452 5.42 5.27 -3.34
N LYS A 453 6.00 5.92 -4.33
CA LYS A 453 6.02 7.38 -4.44
C LYS A 453 4.84 7.84 -5.28
N VAL A 454 3.98 8.66 -4.70
CA VAL A 454 2.86 9.25 -5.43
C VAL A 454 3.32 10.52 -6.14
N VAL A 455 3.16 10.53 -7.46
CA VAL A 455 3.56 11.65 -8.33
C VAL A 455 2.29 12.31 -8.89
N LYS A 456 2.26 13.64 -8.86
CA LYS A 456 1.13 14.40 -9.39
C LYS A 456 1.11 14.35 -10.92
N MET A 457 -0.06 14.18 -11.49
CA MET A 457 -0.30 14.11 -12.93
C MET A 457 -0.87 15.40 -13.53
N ASN A 458 -0.56 15.65 -14.80
CA ASN A 458 -1.20 16.69 -15.60
C ASN A 458 -2.36 16.12 -16.44
N ILE A 459 -3.38 15.57 -15.76
CA ILE A 459 -4.64 15.19 -16.38
C ILE A 459 -5.74 16.09 -15.83
N LYS A 460 -6.57 16.66 -16.70
CA LYS A 460 -7.74 17.42 -16.29
C LYS A 460 -8.98 16.52 -16.30
N PHE A 461 -9.71 16.58 -15.21
CA PHE A 461 -10.96 15.85 -14.99
C PHE A 461 -12.10 16.82 -14.74
N SER A 462 -13.28 16.46 -15.21
CA SER A 462 -14.54 17.10 -14.84
C SER A 462 -15.17 16.47 -13.61
#